data_58f9718830a7c1a4e917a119850526d8
#
_entry.id   58f9718830a7c1a4e917a119850526d8
#
_cell.length_a   1.000
_cell.length_b   1.000
_cell.length_c   1.000
_cell.angle_alpha   90.00
_cell.angle_beta   90.00
_cell.angle_gamma   90.00
#
_symmetry.space_group_name_H-M   'P 1'
#
loop_
_entity.id
_entity.type
_entity.pdbx_description
1 polymer ?
#
loop_
_entity_poly.entity_id
_entity_poly.type
_entity_poly.pdbx_seq_one_letter_code
_entity_poly.pdbx_strand_id
1 'polypeptide(L)'
;LYVFGIEKFVKSLSDARHIFKALPRNGTAQRITSYISMYTGACEVTTDKETDEKCKKDFYCVILDDPGRREILAEPDFREIFNCIRCGACLDVCPAFALVGGHVYGSNVYTGGIGTMLTHFLVSEERAAKIQNICLQCGRCNEVCGGGLHISDMIMKLREKNMKEKPDALKKFALDAVSDRKLFHSMLRIASVAQGMFTKGEPMIRHLPMFLSGMTKGRSFPAIAQVPLRDFFHTIKQDVKNPKGTVAIFAGCLLDFVYTDLARAVVADMNSIGYKVEMPLGQACCGCPATNMGDTENAKKEAEINIKGMEAEKYDYIVSACPSCTHQLHLYPTFFEEGTEMHKRAKELADKAYDFCKLFYELGGMSEEGDGKPIKVTYHDSC
;
A
#
# COMPACT_ATOMS: atom_id res chain seq x y z
N LEU A 1 3.88 17.28 38.50
CA LEU A 1 3.88 17.92 37.18
C LEU A 1 3.28 16.95 36.16
N TYR A 2 2.24 17.37 35.45
CA TYR A 2 1.63 16.68 34.32
C TYR A 2 1.83 17.49 33.04
N VAL A 3 2.24 16.83 31.96
CA VAL A 3 2.47 17.43 30.67
C VAL A 3 1.75 16.63 29.60
N PHE A 4 0.85 17.22 28.86
CA PHE A 4 0.08 16.56 27.81
C PHE A 4 -0.35 17.52 26.69
N GLY A 5 -0.57 16.98 25.51
CA GLY A 5 -1.08 17.76 24.39
C GLY A 5 -2.55 18.11 24.53
N ILE A 6 -2.97 19.20 23.93
CA ILE A 6 -4.35 19.68 23.95
C ILE A 6 -5.33 18.62 23.38
N GLU A 7 -4.86 17.77 22.50
CA GLU A 7 -5.64 16.66 21.91
C GLU A 7 -6.05 15.57 22.91
N LYS A 8 -5.56 15.63 24.15
CA LYS A 8 -5.90 14.66 25.21
C LYS A 8 -7.12 15.04 26.03
N PHE A 9 -7.68 16.24 25.78
CA PHE A 9 -8.91 16.65 26.47
C PHE A 9 -10.12 15.88 25.96
N VAL A 10 -11.01 15.57 26.89
CA VAL A 10 -12.35 15.03 26.62
C VAL A 10 -13.40 15.92 27.27
N LYS A 11 -14.60 16.00 26.68
CA LYS A 11 -15.65 16.90 27.13
C LYS A 11 -16.30 16.49 28.45
N SER A 12 -16.33 15.19 28.73
CA SER A 12 -17.06 14.64 29.86
C SER A 12 -16.39 13.40 30.46
N LEU A 13 -16.73 13.04 31.69
CA LEU A 13 -16.35 11.78 32.30
C LEU A 13 -16.93 10.57 31.56
N SER A 14 -18.07 10.74 30.88
CA SER A 14 -18.63 9.69 30.03
C SER A 14 -17.71 9.39 28.85
N ASP A 15 -17.15 10.41 28.22
CA ASP A 15 -16.19 10.24 27.11
C ASP A 15 -14.90 9.57 27.61
N ALA A 16 -14.39 10.02 28.77
CA ALA A 16 -13.25 9.38 29.41
C ALA A 16 -13.50 7.89 29.69
N ARG A 17 -14.72 7.53 30.16
CA ARG A 17 -15.11 6.14 30.38
C ARG A 17 -15.05 5.29 29.11
N HIS A 18 -15.45 5.85 27.96
CA HIS A 18 -15.35 5.13 26.69
C HIS A 18 -13.89 4.85 26.31
N ILE A 19 -13.00 5.83 26.46
CA ILE A 19 -11.57 5.66 26.21
C ILE A 19 -10.98 4.59 27.15
N PHE A 20 -11.28 4.65 28.45
CA PHE A 20 -10.82 3.68 29.45
C PHE A 20 -11.29 2.23 29.18
N LYS A 21 -12.44 2.08 28.53
CA LYS A 21 -12.92 0.78 28.08
C LYS A 21 -12.29 0.32 26.78
N ALA A 22 -12.13 1.24 25.82
CA ALA A 22 -11.61 0.93 24.49
C ALA A 22 -10.11 0.62 24.54
N LEU A 23 -9.32 1.39 25.29
CA LEU A 23 -7.86 1.27 25.33
C LEU A 23 -7.36 -0.15 25.67
N PRO A 24 -7.72 -0.76 26.82
CA PRO A 24 -7.24 -2.08 27.17
C PRO A 24 -7.84 -3.18 26.28
N ARG A 25 -9.07 -3.02 25.82
CA ARG A 25 -9.69 -3.99 24.91
C ARG A 25 -8.98 -4.05 23.57
N ASN A 26 -8.68 -2.90 23.03
CA ASN A 26 -8.07 -2.82 21.72
C ASN A 26 -6.56 -3.14 21.75
N GLY A 27 -5.85 -2.72 22.80
CA GLY A 27 -4.41 -2.97 22.92
C GLY A 27 -4.05 -4.38 23.32
N THR A 28 -4.77 -4.98 24.26
CA THR A 28 -4.41 -6.26 24.89
C THR A 28 -5.58 -7.22 25.10
N ALA A 29 -6.75 -6.95 24.51
CA ALA A 29 -8.00 -7.71 24.68
C ALA A 29 -8.51 -7.81 26.12
N GLN A 30 -8.05 -6.96 27.04
CA GLN A 30 -8.47 -6.95 28.43
C GLN A 30 -9.79 -6.20 28.59
N ARG A 31 -10.67 -6.69 29.47
CA ARG A 31 -11.94 -6.03 29.76
C ARG A 31 -11.80 -4.77 30.60
N ILE A 32 -10.84 -4.75 31.51
CA ILE A 32 -10.52 -3.66 32.43
C ILE A 32 -9.00 -3.51 32.55
N THR A 33 -8.56 -2.34 32.99
CA THR A 33 -7.18 -2.10 33.37
C THR A 33 -7.13 -1.61 34.81
N SER A 34 -6.13 -2.05 35.55
CA SER A 34 -5.81 -1.56 36.89
C SER A 34 -4.86 -0.36 36.90
N TYR A 35 -4.36 0.05 35.72
CA TYR A 35 -3.39 1.14 35.59
C TYR A 35 -4.06 2.51 35.35
N ILE A 36 -5.23 2.73 35.93
CA ILE A 36 -5.92 4.03 35.89
C ILE A 36 -5.75 4.72 37.23
N SER A 37 -5.16 5.91 37.19
CA SER A 37 -5.06 6.78 38.36
C SER A 37 -5.81 8.09 38.07
N MET A 38 -6.56 8.57 39.03
CA MET A 38 -7.31 9.82 38.92
C MET A 38 -6.73 10.85 39.91
N TYR A 39 -6.40 12.01 39.37
CA TYR A 39 -5.87 13.13 40.15
C TYR A 39 -6.79 14.33 39.97
N THR A 40 -7.25 14.87 41.10
CA THR A 40 -8.17 16.04 41.13
C THR A 40 -7.46 17.31 41.57
N GLY A 41 -6.18 17.24 41.87
CA GLY A 41 -5.35 18.34 42.33
C GLY A 41 -4.35 17.95 43.40
N ALA A 42 -3.74 18.88 44.06
CA ALA A 42 -2.80 18.70 45.16
C ALA A 42 -3.58 18.50 46.50
N CYS A 43 -4.25 17.34 46.62
CA CYS A 43 -5.11 17.07 47.78
C CYS A 43 -4.34 16.43 48.94
N GLU A 44 -3.12 15.93 48.71
CA GLU A 44 -2.35 15.25 49.76
C GLU A 44 -1.45 16.23 50.51
N VAL A 45 -1.58 16.19 51.82
CA VAL A 45 -0.62 16.78 52.75
C VAL A 45 0.41 15.70 53.05
N THR A 46 1.64 15.93 52.71
CA THR A 46 2.77 15.05 53.13
C THR A 46 3.46 15.68 54.31
N THR A 47 3.90 14.86 55.27
CA THR A 47 4.80 15.30 56.33
C THR A 47 6.23 15.18 55.79
N ASP A 48 6.97 16.27 55.87
CA ASP A 48 8.40 16.23 55.59
C ASP A 48 9.07 15.38 56.67
N LYS A 49 9.84 14.38 56.27
CA LYS A 49 10.46 13.43 57.18
C LYS A 49 11.61 14.03 58.01
N GLU A 50 12.16 15.14 57.52
CA GLU A 50 13.30 15.81 58.18
C GLU A 50 12.82 16.90 59.16
N THR A 51 11.73 17.61 58.81
CA THR A 51 11.25 18.75 59.59
C THR A 51 9.96 18.47 60.38
N ASP A 52 9.31 17.31 60.18
CA ASP A 52 7.98 16.94 60.69
C ASP A 52 6.88 17.96 60.38
N GLU A 53 7.11 18.85 59.41
CA GLU A 53 6.16 19.84 58.96
C GLU A 53 5.21 19.27 57.89
N LYS A 54 3.95 19.66 57.96
CA LYS A 54 2.96 19.31 56.95
C LYS A 54 3.12 20.21 55.72
N CYS A 55 3.67 19.64 54.64
CA CYS A 55 3.87 20.33 53.37
C CYS A 55 2.69 20.08 52.44
N LYS A 56 2.14 21.13 51.85
CA LYS A 56 1.16 21.05 50.77
C LYS A 56 1.90 20.85 49.45
N LYS A 57 1.57 19.77 48.75
CA LYS A 57 2.12 19.55 47.41
C LYS A 57 1.51 20.51 46.39
N ASP A 58 2.34 21.05 45.53
CA ASP A 58 1.88 21.82 44.38
C ASP A 58 1.53 20.90 43.20
N PHE A 59 0.45 21.23 42.53
CA PHE A 59 0.01 20.55 41.31
C PHE A 59 0.23 21.44 40.09
N TYR A 60 1.09 20.98 39.20
CA TYR A 60 1.38 21.67 37.93
C TYR A 60 0.84 20.88 36.77
N CYS A 61 0.09 21.54 35.90
CA CYS A 61 -0.48 21.00 34.67
C CYS A 61 -0.01 21.85 33.50
N VAL A 62 0.75 21.27 32.58
CA VAL A 62 1.25 21.94 31.39
C VAL A 62 0.53 21.36 30.18
N ILE A 63 -0.18 22.21 29.46
CA ILE A 63 -0.91 21.86 28.25
C ILE A 63 -0.06 22.28 27.03
N LEU A 64 0.26 21.34 26.18
CA LEU A 64 1.02 21.60 24.96
C LEU A 64 0.08 21.91 23.80
N ASP A 65 0.22 23.12 23.26
CA ASP A 65 -0.46 23.58 22.06
C ASP A 65 0.59 24.22 21.15
N ASP A 66 1.26 23.39 20.37
CA ASP A 66 2.35 23.80 19.48
C ASP A 66 1.90 23.93 18.02
N PRO A 67 2.72 24.58 17.15
CA PRO A 67 2.38 24.75 15.73
C PRO A 67 2.07 23.44 14.99
N GLY A 68 2.82 22.36 15.26
CA GLY A 68 2.58 21.07 14.59
C GLY A 68 1.20 20.48 14.91
N ARG A 69 0.70 20.63 16.15
CA ARG A 69 -0.67 20.21 16.49
C ARG A 69 -1.72 21.03 15.77
N ARG A 70 -1.50 22.33 15.62
CA ARG A 70 -2.41 23.22 14.88
C ARG A 70 -2.40 22.91 13.40
N GLU A 71 -1.25 22.56 12.83
CA GLU A 71 -1.11 22.12 11.45
C GLU A 71 -1.90 20.82 11.20
N ILE A 72 -1.77 19.81 12.06
CA ILE A 72 -2.59 18.58 11.97
C ILE A 72 -4.08 18.88 11.94
N LEU A 73 -4.56 19.80 12.78
CA LEU A 73 -5.99 20.19 12.83
C LEU A 73 -6.43 20.91 11.56
N ALA A 74 -5.56 21.72 10.98
CA ALA A 74 -5.84 22.50 9.78
C ALA A 74 -5.92 21.64 8.52
N GLU A 75 -5.17 20.52 8.46
CA GLU A 75 -5.15 19.63 7.30
C GLU A 75 -6.23 18.54 7.40
N PRO A 76 -7.24 18.57 6.51
CA PRO A 76 -8.35 17.60 6.54
C PRO A 76 -7.91 16.15 6.47
N ASP A 77 -6.86 15.86 5.68
CA ASP A 77 -6.32 14.51 5.45
C ASP A 77 -5.64 13.91 6.68
N PHE A 78 -5.27 14.73 7.67
CA PHE A 78 -4.51 14.28 8.84
C PHE A 78 -5.18 14.52 10.19
N ARG A 79 -6.24 15.33 10.24
CA ARG A 79 -6.89 15.70 11.52
C ARG A 79 -7.39 14.52 12.34
N GLU A 80 -7.75 13.40 11.70
CA GLU A 80 -8.21 12.20 12.39
C GLU A 80 -7.11 11.56 13.26
N ILE A 81 -5.82 11.92 13.09
CA ILE A 81 -4.71 11.50 13.96
C ILE A 81 -5.04 11.72 15.44
N PHE A 82 -5.80 12.75 15.75
CA PHE A 82 -6.17 13.07 17.13
C PHE A 82 -7.21 12.12 17.75
N ASN A 83 -7.88 11.30 16.94
CA ASN A 83 -8.71 10.22 17.45
C ASN A 83 -7.89 9.03 17.98
N CYS A 84 -6.56 9.08 17.84
CA CYS A 84 -5.67 8.05 18.31
C CYS A 84 -5.64 7.95 19.83
N ILE A 85 -6.14 6.84 20.39
CA ILE A 85 -6.14 6.56 21.84
C ILE A 85 -4.81 5.95 22.33
N ARG A 86 -3.81 5.80 21.47
CA ARG A 86 -2.47 5.27 21.80
C ARG A 86 -2.47 3.82 22.31
N CYS A 87 -3.41 2.99 21.89
CA CYS A 87 -3.53 1.60 22.34
C CYS A 87 -2.43 0.66 21.80
N GLY A 88 -1.80 1.01 20.67
CA GLY A 88 -0.74 0.19 20.07
C GLY A 88 -1.21 -0.95 19.15
N ALA A 89 -2.51 -1.26 19.04
CA ALA A 89 -3.02 -2.38 18.25
C ALA A 89 -2.55 -2.37 16.78
N CYS A 90 -2.39 -1.19 16.19
CA CYS A 90 -1.85 -1.05 14.83
C CYS A 90 -0.38 -1.49 14.70
N LEU A 91 0.37 -1.53 15.80
CA LEU A 91 1.75 -2.03 15.84
C LEU A 91 1.77 -3.57 15.94
N ASP A 92 0.84 -4.14 16.72
CA ASP A 92 0.75 -5.59 16.95
C ASP A 92 0.46 -6.36 15.65
N VAL A 93 -0.35 -5.77 14.77
CA VAL A 93 -0.69 -6.39 13.47
C VAL A 93 0.22 -5.97 12.33
N CYS A 94 1.15 -5.06 12.56
CA CYS A 94 1.99 -4.51 11.49
C CYS A 94 3.15 -5.44 11.15
N PRO A 95 3.20 -6.06 9.95
CA PRO A 95 4.28 -6.96 9.56
C PRO A 95 5.64 -6.23 9.49
N ALA A 96 5.64 -4.97 9.05
CA ALA A 96 6.87 -4.18 8.99
C ALA A 96 7.40 -3.88 10.40
N PHE A 97 6.52 -3.48 11.34
CA PHE A 97 6.91 -3.22 12.71
C PHE A 97 7.40 -4.48 13.44
N ALA A 98 6.74 -5.61 13.24
CA ALA A 98 7.15 -6.90 13.79
C ALA A 98 8.56 -7.31 13.33
N LEU A 99 8.92 -6.97 12.09
CA LEU A 99 10.20 -7.35 11.50
C LEU A 99 11.36 -6.43 11.92
N VAL A 100 11.14 -5.10 11.91
CA VAL A 100 12.24 -4.13 12.08
C VAL A 100 12.20 -3.36 13.41
N GLY A 101 11.08 -3.44 14.15
CA GLY A 101 10.89 -2.77 15.42
C GLY A 101 10.74 -1.25 15.34
N GLY A 102 10.45 -0.64 16.51
CA GLY A 102 10.14 0.79 16.61
C GLY A 102 11.34 1.72 16.38
N HIS A 103 12.56 1.26 16.64
CA HIS A 103 13.76 2.09 16.40
C HIS A 103 14.03 2.33 14.93
N VAL A 104 13.70 1.37 14.06
CA VAL A 104 13.83 1.49 12.62
C VAL A 104 12.58 2.13 12.03
N TYR A 105 11.39 1.61 12.39
CA TYR A 105 10.11 2.11 11.92
C TYR A 105 9.54 3.16 12.89
N GLY A 106 10.27 4.23 13.12
CA GLY A 106 9.83 5.30 14.00
C GLY A 106 10.87 6.40 14.21
N SER A 107 10.56 7.24 15.20
CA SER A 107 11.46 8.25 15.77
C SER A 107 11.79 7.89 17.22
N ASN A 108 12.33 8.84 17.97
CA ASN A 108 12.66 8.66 19.37
C ASN A 108 11.42 8.41 20.26
N VAL A 109 10.24 8.88 19.86
CA VAL A 109 9.01 8.83 20.67
C VAL A 109 7.90 8.06 19.96
N TYR A 110 7.70 8.32 18.67
CA TYR A 110 6.57 7.82 17.89
C TYR A 110 7.00 6.73 16.93
N THR A 111 6.25 5.61 16.89
CA THR A 111 6.61 4.42 16.12
C THR A 111 5.47 3.91 15.24
N GLY A 112 5.82 3.15 14.20
CA GLY A 112 4.88 2.54 13.26
C GLY A 112 4.18 3.54 12.34
N GLY A 113 3.07 3.13 11.75
CA GLY A 113 2.33 3.95 10.79
C GLY A 113 1.83 5.25 11.39
N ILE A 114 1.08 5.18 12.50
CA ILE A 114 0.60 6.39 13.20
C ILE A 114 1.76 7.26 13.68
N GLY A 115 2.84 6.62 14.13
CA GLY A 115 4.06 7.31 14.57
C GLY A 115 4.77 8.05 13.44
N THR A 116 4.66 7.58 12.21
CA THR A 116 5.23 8.26 11.04
C THR A 116 4.60 9.63 10.84
N MET A 117 3.27 9.72 10.91
CA MET A 117 2.57 11.00 10.78
C MET A 117 2.86 11.94 11.95
N LEU A 118 2.83 11.43 13.17
CA LEU A 118 3.18 12.23 14.34
C LEU A 118 4.64 12.73 14.30
N THR A 119 5.54 11.92 13.75
CA THR A 119 6.93 12.34 13.54
C THR A 119 7.02 13.48 12.54
N HIS A 120 6.23 13.44 11.46
CA HIS A 120 6.23 14.51 10.46
C HIS A 120 5.88 15.87 11.07
N PHE A 121 4.78 15.95 11.79
CA PHE A 121 4.28 17.21 12.32
C PHE A 121 4.93 17.66 13.63
N LEU A 122 5.36 16.73 14.49
CA LEU A 122 5.78 17.03 15.86
C LEU A 122 7.28 16.86 16.11
N VAL A 123 8.03 16.26 15.19
CA VAL A 123 9.45 15.93 15.43
C VAL A 123 10.32 16.37 14.25
N SER A 124 10.17 15.76 13.08
CA SER A 124 11.01 16.01 11.92
C SER A 124 10.39 15.46 10.65
N GLU A 125 10.13 16.33 9.68
CA GLU A 125 9.68 15.95 8.33
C GLU A 125 10.71 15.03 7.62
N GLU A 126 12.01 15.34 7.74
CA GLU A 126 13.06 14.56 7.11
C GLU A 126 13.08 13.12 7.63
N ARG A 127 12.90 12.93 8.95
CA ARG A 127 12.82 11.60 9.55
C ARG A 127 11.56 10.87 9.08
N ALA A 128 10.42 11.54 9.05
CA ALA A 128 9.16 10.99 8.57
C ALA A 128 9.25 10.56 7.11
N ALA A 129 9.87 11.36 6.24
CA ALA A 129 10.09 11.04 4.83
C ALA A 129 10.91 9.75 4.61
N LYS A 130 11.81 9.43 5.54
CA LYS A 130 12.57 8.17 5.51
C LYS A 130 11.72 6.98 5.96
N ILE A 131 11.03 7.10 7.10
CA ILE A 131 10.30 5.99 7.72
C ILE A 131 8.96 5.68 7.03
N GLN A 132 8.33 6.63 6.35
CA GLN A 132 7.09 6.39 5.59
C GLN A 132 7.24 5.29 4.53
N ASN A 133 8.46 5.10 3.98
CA ASN A 133 8.74 4.10 2.97
C ASN A 133 8.77 2.66 3.52
N ILE A 134 8.79 2.49 4.85
CA ILE A 134 8.75 1.17 5.50
C ILE A 134 7.32 0.58 5.47
N CYS A 135 6.30 1.43 5.38
CA CYS A 135 4.91 0.99 5.28
C CYS A 135 4.66 0.19 3.99
N LEU A 136 4.13 -1.02 4.13
CA LEU A 136 3.82 -1.93 3.02
C LEU A 136 2.43 -1.68 2.40
N GLN A 137 1.65 -0.74 2.93
CA GLN A 137 0.28 -0.43 2.47
C GLN A 137 -0.71 -1.61 2.59
N CYS A 138 -0.48 -2.51 3.53
CA CYS A 138 -1.32 -3.71 3.71
C CYS A 138 -2.71 -3.44 4.34
N GLY A 139 -2.96 -2.25 4.88
CA GLY A 139 -4.26 -1.86 5.44
C GLY A 139 -4.62 -2.44 6.81
N ARG A 140 -3.92 -3.46 7.33
CA ARG A 140 -4.27 -4.13 8.61
C ARG A 140 -4.43 -3.16 9.78
N CYS A 141 -3.66 -2.09 9.81
CA CYS A 141 -3.77 -1.07 10.87
C CYS A 141 -5.10 -0.31 10.84
N ASN A 142 -5.74 -0.16 9.67
CA ASN A 142 -7.05 0.47 9.54
C ASN A 142 -8.13 -0.43 10.16
N GLU A 143 -8.05 -1.74 9.89
CA GLU A 143 -9.06 -2.73 10.33
C GLU A 143 -9.12 -2.89 11.85
N VAL A 144 -7.96 -2.84 12.53
CA VAL A 144 -7.88 -3.04 13.98
C VAL A 144 -7.99 -1.76 14.79
N CYS A 145 -8.10 -0.61 14.14
CA CYS A 145 -8.07 0.67 14.84
C CYS A 145 -9.37 0.94 15.59
N GLY A 146 -9.32 0.89 16.93
CA GLY A 146 -10.48 1.24 17.78
C GLY A 146 -10.90 2.71 17.71
N GLY A 147 -10.04 3.59 17.16
CA GLY A 147 -10.36 5.00 16.88
C GLY A 147 -10.86 5.25 15.46
N GLY A 148 -10.98 4.22 14.61
CA GLY A 148 -11.45 4.32 13.24
C GLY A 148 -10.51 5.09 12.30
N LEU A 149 -9.20 5.09 12.57
CA LEU A 149 -8.24 5.80 11.76
C LEU A 149 -7.87 5.01 10.49
N HIS A 150 -7.75 5.71 9.37
CA HIS A 150 -7.27 5.18 8.10
C HIS A 150 -5.76 5.40 7.95
N ILE A 151 -4.98 4.72 8.80
CA ILE A 151 -3.53 4.96 8.96
C ILE A 151 -2.75 4.74 7.66
N SER A 152 -3.06 3.68 6.89
CA SER A 152 -2.38 3.42 5.61
C SER A 152 -2.65 4.53 4.60
N ASP A 153 -3.87 5.03 4.55
CA ASP A 153 -4.28 6.06 3.61
C ASP A 153 -3.63 7.40 3.93
N MET A 154 -3.56 7.75 5.22
CA MET A 154 -2.80 8.92 5.66
C MET A 154 -1.31 8.84 5.30
N ILE A 155 -0.70 7.64 5.37
CA ILE A 155 0.69 7.47 4.92
C ILE A 155 0.82 7.70 3.40
N MET A 156 -0.18 7.28 2.62
CA MET A 156 -0.18 7.58 1.19
C MET A 156 -0.30 9.07 0.93
N LYS A 157 -1.17 9.78 1.64
CA LYS A 157 -1.27 11.25 1.58
C LYS A 157 0.03 11.95 1.98
N LEU A 158 0.71 11.43 3.00
CA LEU A 158 2.02 11.95 3.39
C LEU A 158 3.08 11.72 2.30
N ARG A 159 3.10 10.56 1.64
CA ARG A 159 3.98 10.30 0.50
C ARG A 159 3.69 11.25 -0.65
N GLU A 160 2.41 11.49 -0.95
CA GLU A 160 1.99 12.44 -1.97
C GLU A 160 2.46 13.87 -1.66
N LYS A 161 2.22 14.34 -0.43
CA LYS A 161 2.72 15.64 0.06
C LYS A 161 4.23 15.76 -0.12
N ASN A 162 4.98 14.77 0.35
CA ASN A 162 6.44 14.78 0.26
C ASN A 162 6.95 14.71 -1.19
N MET A 163 6.27 13.97 -2.06
CA MET A 163 6.64 13.87 -3.48
C MET A 163 6.40 15.19 -4.21
N LYS A 164 5.34 15.93 -3.86
CA LYS A 164 5.05 17.25 -4.44
C LYS A 164 6.00 18.34 -3.93
N GLU A 165 6.26 18.37 -2.63
CA GLU A 165 7.02 19.46 -2.00
C GLU A 165 8.53 19.26 -2.07
N LYS A 166 9.00 18.02 -1.88
CA LYS A 166 10.44 17.67 -1.78
C LYS A 166 10.74 16.38 -2.52
N PRO A 167 10.55 16.32 -3.86
CA PRO A 167 10.76 15.11 -4.63
C PRO A 167 12.22 14.63 -4.54
N ASP A 168 12.39 13.32 -4.36
CA ASP A 168 13.67 12.67 -4.58
C ASP A 168 13.91 12.61 -6.10
N ALA A 169 14.90 13.34 -6.58
CA ALA A 169 15.17 13.53 -8.01
C ALA A 169 15.38 12.19 -8.75
N LEU A 170 16.07 11.22 -8.11
CA LEU A 170 16.30 9.91 -8.73
C LEU A 170 15.03 9.10 -8.84
N LYS A 171 14.18 9.09 -7.81
CA LYS A 171 12.89 8.42 -7.83
C LYS A 171 11.95 9.06 -8.87
N LYS A 172 11.88 10.39 -8.88
CA LYS A 172 11.05 11.11 -9.85
C LYS A 172 11.48 10.80 -11.27
N PHE A 173 12.77 10.86 -11.57
CA PHE A 173 13.31 10.49 -12.89
C PHE A 173 12.96 9.06 -13.28
N ALA A 174 13.07 8.10 -12.36
CA ALA A 174 12.71 6.71 -12.63
C ALA A 174 11.22 6.54 -12.93
N LEU A 175 10.34 7.23 -12.16
CA LEU A 175 8.90 7.18 -12.37
C LEU A 175 8.49 7.87 -13.68
N ASP A 176 9.11 9.01 -14.02
CA ASP A 176 8.89 9.69 -15.29
C ASP A 176 9.27 8.79 -16.49
N ALA A 177 10.39 8.06 -16.37
CA ALA A 177 10.80 7.11 -17.39
C ALA A 177 9.84 5.93 -17.54
N VAL A 178 9.27 5.42 -16.44
CA VAL A 178 8.26 4.34 -16.45
C VAL A 178 6.94 4.83 -17.05
N SER A 179 6.54 6.07 -16.74
CA SER A 179 5.29 6.68 -17.24
C SER A 179 5.33 7.01 -18.74
N ASP A 180 6.52 7.19 -19.31
CA ASP A 180 6.68 7.24 -20.77
C ASP A 180 6.74 5.82 -21.34
N ARG A 181 5.58 5.35 -21.83
CA ARG A 181 5.44 4.00 -22.38
C ARG A 181 6.50 3.63 -23.41
N LYS A 182 6.85 4.54 -24.33
CA LYS A 182 7.80 4.25 -25.41
C LYS A 182 9.21 4.13 -24.84
N LEU A 183 9.59 5.05 -24.01
CA LEU A 183 10.89 5.03 -23.33
C LEU A 183 11.03 3.78 -22.46
N PHE A 184 10.06 3.49 -21.63
CA PHE A 184 10.08 2.33 -20.71
C PHE A 184 10.22 1.01 -21.47
N HIS A 185 9.41 0.79 -22.52
CA HIS A 185 9.51 -0.42 -23.33
C HIS A 185 10.86 -0.54 -24.04
N SER A 186 11.41 0.57 -24.53
CA SER A 186 12.73 0.59 -25.16
C SER A 186 13.83 0.26 -24.15
N MET A 187 13.76 0.82 -22.96
CA MET A 187 14.71 0.52 -21.87
C MET A 187 14.66 -0.97 -21.48
N LEU A 188 13.47 -1.56 -21.35
CA LEU A 188 13.33 -2.99 -21.02
C LEU A 188 13.87 -3.88 -22.13
N ARG A 189 13.67 -3.54 -23.40
CA ARG A 189 14.24 -4.27 -24.53
C ARG A 189 15.78 -4.22 -24.54
N ILE A 190 16.35 -3.04 -24.31
CA ILE A 190 17.81 -2.90 -24.22
C ILE A 190 18.32 -3.69 -23.01
N ALA A 191 17.67 -3.60 -21.87
CA ALA A 191 18.06 -4.30 -20.66
C ALA A 191 17.95 -5.82 -20.82
N SER A 192 16.96 -6.35 -21.59
CA SER A 192 16.81 -7.78 -21.85
C SER A 192 17.99 -8.36 -22.63
N VAL A 193 18.60 -7.59 -23.53
CA VAL A 193 19.80 -7.99 -24.25
C VAL A 193 21.04 -7.88 -23.35
N ALA A 194 21.18 -6.73 -22.65
CA ALA A 194 22.35 -6.45 -21.82
C ALA A 194 22.46 -7.39 -20.60
N GLN A 195 21.34 -7.87 -20.05
CA GLN A 195 21.33 -8.73 -18.87
C GLN A 195 22.06 -10.06 -19.07
N GLY A 196 22.21 -10.55 -20.33
CA GLY A 196 22.91 -11.79 -20.62
C GLY A 196 24.33 -11.83 -20.06
N MET A 197 24.98 -10.68 -19.91
CA MET A 197 26.27 -10.55 -19.26
C MET A 197 26.25 -10.82 -17.74
N PHE A 198 25.08 -10.70 -17.09
CA PHE A 198 24.93 -10.80 -15.64
C PHE A 198 24.13 -12.02 -15.19
N THR A 199 23.27 -12.56 -16.04
CA THR A 199 22.43 -13.72 -15.72
C THR A 199 23.12 -15.04 -15.97
N LYS A 200 24.13 -15.09 -16.84
CA LYS A 200 24.78 -16.35 -17.27
C LYS A 200 23.78 -17.43 -17.72
N GLY A 201 22.63 -17.03 -18.25
CA GLY A 201 21.55 -17.94 -18.66
C GLY A 201 20.59 -18.36 -17.55
N GLU A 202 20.79 -17.91 -16.30
CA GLU A 202 19.83 -18.15 -15.22
C GLU A 202 18.58 -17.26 -15.35
N PRO A 203 17.38 -17.72 -14.89
CA PRO A 203 16.14 -16.94 -14.93
C PRO A 203 16.11 -15.81 -13.91
N MET A 204 17.15 -15.68 -13.07
CA MET A 204 17.23 -14.69 -12.00
C MET A 204 18.53 -13.90 -12.05
N ILE A 205 18.41 -12.58 -11.90
CA ILE A 205 19.55 -11.66 -11.75
C ILE A 205 19.91 -11.59 -10.26
N ARG A 206 21.05 -12.21 -9.90
CA ARG A 206 21.54 -12.23 -8.50
C ARG A 206 22.58 -11.16 -8.23
N HIS A 207 23.29 -10.73 -9.25
CA HIS A 207 24.37 -9.75 -9.16
C HIS A 207 24.23 -8.71 -10.27
N LEU A 208 24.19 -7.46 -9.89
CA LEU A 208 24.25 -6.32 -10.80
C LEU A 208 25.67 -5.71 -10.77
N PRO A 209 26.04 -4.90 -11.76
CA PRO A 209 27.30 -4.15 -11.77
C PRO A 209 27.50 -3.36 -10.48
N MET A 210 28.74 -3.07 -10.12
CA MET A 210 29.16 -2.48 -8.84
C MET A 210 28.33 -1.24 -8.45
N PHE A 211 28.01 -0.35 -9.39
CA PHE A 211 27.23 0.86 -9.18
C PHE A 211 25.72 0.57 -8.94
N LEU A 212 25.21 -0.62 -9.31
CA LEU A 212 23.83 -1.07 -9.05
C LEU A 212 23.76 -2.23 -8.04
N SER A 213 24.91 -2.67 -7.51
CA SER A 213 24.99 -3.83 -6.61
C SER A 213 24.13 -3.70 -5.35
N GLY A 214 23.89 -2.46 -4.88
CA GLY A 214 22.97 -2.20 -3.77
C GLY A 214 21.54 -2.68 -4.02
N MET A 215 21.10 -2.74 -5.26
CA MET A 215 19.76 -3.23 -5.62
C MET A 215 19.63 -4.75 -5.46
N THR A 216 20.70 -5.51 -5.66
CA THR A 216 20.70 -6.98 -5.52
C THR A 216 21.21 -7.47 -4.17
N LYS A 217 21.59 -6.57 -3.26
CA LYS A 217 22.07 -6.96 -1.93
C LYS A 217 20.95 -7.66 -1.14
N GLY A 218 21.13 -8.97 -0.92
CA GLY A 218 20.17 -9.80 -0.18
C GLY A 218 18.88 -10.15 -0.93
N ARG A 219 18.79 -9.88 -2.24
CA ARG A 219 17.63 -10.24 -3.08
C ARG A 219 18.03 -10.53 -4.52
N SER A 220 17.14 -11.22 -5.24
CA SER A 220 17.29 -11.48 -6.66
C SER A 220 16.14 -10.85 -7.43
N PHE A 221 16.39 -10.49 -8.68
CA PHE A 221 15.35 -10.02 -9.60
C PHE A 221 15.10 -11.04 -10.68
N PRO A 222 13.87 -11.22 -11.16
CA PRO A 222 13.62 -12.04 -12.32
C PRO A 222 14.29 -11.43 -13.56
N ALA A 223 14.77 -12.27 -14.44
CA ALA A 223 15.32 -11.85 -15.72
C ALA A 223 14.20 -11.30 -16.62
N ILE A 224 14.54 -10.31 -17.43
CA ILE A 224 13.63 -9.73 -18.42
C ILE A 224 13.53 -10.69 -19.60
N ALA A 225 12.33 -10.98 -20.09
CA ALA A 225 12.11 -11.83 -21.24
C ALA A 225 12.79 -11.25 -22.49
N GLN A 226 13.44 -12.09 -23.29
CA GLN A 226 14.08 -11.65 -24.53
C GLN A 226 13.06 -11.18 -25.57
N VAL A 227 11.89 -11.86 -25.59
CA VAL A 227 10.78 -11.49 -26.48
C VAL A 227 9.58 -11.12 -25.58
N PRO A 228 9.17 -9.86 -25.55
CA PRO A 228 7.99 -9.43 -24.81
C PRO A 228 6.71 -10.13 -25.29
N LEU A 229 5.75 -10.32 -24.38
CA LEU A 229 4.47 -10.96 -24.68
C LEU A 229 3.77 -10.31 -25.86
N ARG A 230 3.73 -8.98 -25.90
CA ARG A 230 3.09 -8.18 -26.97
C ARG A 230 3.58 -8.51 -28.38
N ASP A 231 4.82 -9.00 -28.52
CA ASP A 231 5.42 -9.31 -29.81
C ASP A 231 4.99 -10.67 -30.35
N PHE A 232 4.65 -11.62 -29.45
CA PHE A 232 4.26 -12.97 -29.87
C PHE A 232 2.82 -13.37 -29.45
N PHE A 233 2.08 -12.53 -28.73
CA PHE A 233 0.74 -12.88 -28.27
C PHE A 233 -0.17 -13.36 -29.42
N HIS A 234 -0.07 -12.73 -30.57
CA HIS A 234 -0.83 -13.10 -31.76
C HIS A 234 -0.53 -14.53 -32.29
N THR A 235 0.60 -15.12 -31.87
CA THR A 235 0.96 -16.51 -32.24
C THR A 235 0.37 -17.55 -31.28
N ILE A 236 -0.21 -17.14 -30.16
CA ILE A 236 -0.82 -18.04 -29.21
C ILE A 236 -2.12 -18.59 -29.83
N LYS A 237 -2.14 -19.89 -30.07
CA LYS A 237 -3.31 -20.55 -30.62
C LYS A 237 -4.47 -20.54 -29.63
N GLN A 238 -5.65 -20.19 -30.12
CA GLN A 238 -6.88 -20.21 -29.36
C GLN A 238 -7.89 -21.08 -30.12
N ASP A 239 -8.33 -22.15 -29.47
CA ASP A 239 -9.29 -23.10 -30.07
C ASP A 239 -10.67 -22.95 -29.40
N VAL A 240 -11.30 -21.79 -29.65
CA VAL A 240 -12.65 -21.49 -29.17
C VAL A 240 -13.55 -21.23 -30.36
N LYS A 241 -14.35 -22.23 -30.75
CA LYS A 241 -15.22 -22.16 -31.95
C LYS A 241 -16.43 -21.29 -31.73
N ASN A 242 -17.01 -21.06 -30.73
CA ASN A 242 -18.15 -20.17 -30.43
C ASN A 242 -17.94 -19.55 -29.06
N PRO A 243 -17.18 -18.47 -28.95
CA PRO A 243 -16.86 -17.91 -27.66
C PRO A 243 -18.10 -17.42 -26.91
N LYS A 244 -18.21 -17.74 -25.63
CA LYS A 244 -19.23 -17.23 -24.72
C LYS A 244 -19.08 -15.73 -24.52
N GLY A 245 -17.85 -15.22 -24.69
CA GLY A 245 -17.48 -13.82 -24.55
C GLY A 245 -16.00 -13.60 -24.86
N THR A 246 -15.58 -12.35 -24.79
CA THR A 246 -14.21 -11.93 -25.04
C THR A 246 -13.61 -11.27 -23.80
N VAL A 247 -12.44 -11.74 -23.41
CA VAL A 247 -11.69 -11.26 -22.25
C VAL A 247 -10.45 -10.52 -22.71
N ALA A 248 -10.24 -9.30 -22.21
CA ALA A 248 -8.99 -8.61 -22.42
C ALA A 248 -7.97 -9.01 -21.34
N ILE A 249 -6.73 -9.34 -21.74
CA ILE A 249 -5.65 -9.52 -20.77
C ILE A 249 -4.94 -8.19 -20.53
N PHE A 250 -4.92 -7.75 -19.28
CA PHE A 250 -4.06 -6.67 -18.82
C PHE A 250 -2.72 -7.25 -18.37
N ALA A 251 -1.73 -7.19 -19.24
CA ALA A 251 -0.41 -7.75 -18.98
C ALA A 251 0.45 -6.88 -18.05
N GLY A 252 0.26 -5.56 -18.12
CA GLY A 252 1.12 -4.62 -17.40
C GLY A 252 2.60 -4.81 -17.76
N CYS A 253 3.50 -4.48 -16.83
CA CYS A 253 4.93 -4.63 -17.09
C CYS A 253 5.47 -6.04 -16.79
N LEU A 254 4.94 -6.72 -15.76
CA LEU A 254 5.48 -8.03 -15.33
C LEU A 254 5.11 -9.15 -16.30
N LEU A 255 3.86 -9.24 -16.69
CA LEU A 255 3.43 -10.30 -17.59
C LEU A 255 3.96 -10.08 -19.01
N ASP A 256 4.08 -8.81 -19.43
CA ASP A 256 4.55 -8.45 -20.75
C ASP A 256 6.07 -8.65 -20.93
N PHE A 257 6.87 -8.33 -19.91
CA PHE A 257 8.32 -8.29 -20.04
C PHE A 257 9.10 -9.29 -19.16
N VAL A 258 8.42 -10.00 -18.26
CA VAL A 258 9.09 -10.91 -17.33
C VAL A 258 8.47 -12.30 -17.36
N TYR A 259 7.20 -12.44 -17.02
CA TYR A 259 6.52 -13.74 -16.88
C TYR A 259 5.64 -14.05 -18.11
N THR A 260 6.23 -13.94 -19.29
CA THR A 260 5.48 -14.05 -20.57
C THR A 260 4.79 -15.40 -20.76
N ASP A 261 5.31 -16.47 -20.18
CA ASP A 261 4.72 -17.81 -20.29
C ASP A 261 3.42 -17.95 -19.49
N LEU A 262 3.22 -17.17 -18.42
CA LEU A 262 1.95 -17.16 -17.68
C LEU A 262 0.78 -16.73 -18.57
N ALA A 263 1.01 -15.87 -19.55
CA ALA A 263 -0.04 -15.47 -20.48
C ALA A 263 -0.56 -16.64 -21.31
N ARG A 264 0.30 -17.60 -21.67
CA ARG A 264 -0.12 -18.82 -22.37
C ARG A 264 -1.06 -19.67 -21.52
N ALA A 265 -0.76 -19.79 -20.20
CA ALA A 265 -1.62 -20.49 -19.26
C ALA A 265 -2.96 -19.76 -19.12
N VAL A 266 -2.97 -18.43 -18.91
CA VAL A 266 -4.19 -17.63 -18.84
C VAL A 266 -5.06 -17.80 -20.09
N VAL A 267 -4.46 -17.78 -21.29
CA VAL A 267 -5.19 -18.00 -22.54
C VAL A 267 -5.76 -19.41 -22.60
N ALA A 268 -4.98 -20.44 -22.27
CA ALA A 268 -5.41 -21.83 -22.30
C ALA A 268 -6.58 -22.07 -21.33
N ASP A 269 -6.47 -21.59 -20.12
CA ASP A 269 -7.49 -21.75 -19.08
C ASP A 269 -8.79 -21.03 -19.45
N MET A 270 -8.72 -19.77 -19.90
CA MET A 270 -9.92 -19.04 -20.34
C MET A 270 -10.56 -19.69 -21.58
N ASN A 271 -9.76 -20.20 -22.51
CA ASN A 271 -10.28 -20.94 -23.67
C ASN A 271 -10.99 -22.24 -23.24
N SER A 272 -10.48 -22.93 -22.20
CA SER A 272 -11.08 -24.19 -21.71
C SER A 272 -12.52 -23.99 -21.21
N ILE A 273 -12.84 -22.81 -20.70
CA ILE A 273 -14.18 -22.44 -20.25
C ILE A 273 -15.02 -21.68 -21.30
N GLY A 274 -14.46 -21.53 -22.51
CA GLY A 274 -15.17 -21.00 -23.67
C GLY A 274 -15.04 -19.50 -23.90
N TYR A 275 -14.07 -18.83 -23.31
CA TYR A 275 -13.81 -17.40 -23.55
C TYR A 275 -12.61 -17.18 -24.48
N LYS A 276 -12.76 -16.27 -25.44
CA LYS A 276 -11.66 -15.80 -26.28
C LYS A 276 -10.86 -14.74 -25.53
N VAL A 277 -9.52 -14.80 -25.62
CA VAL A 277 -8.63 -13.81 -24.99
C VAL A 277 -8.01 -12.90 -26.02
N GLU A 278 -8.05 -11.61 -25.77
CA GLU A 278 -7.38 -10.59 -26.58
C GLU A 278 -6.41 -9.76 -25.73
N MET A 279 -5.36 -9.26 -26.35
CA MET A 279 -4.39 -8.39 -25.69
C MET A 279 -4.38 -7.02 -26.36
N PRO A 280 -5.04 -6.01 -25.78
CA PRO A 280 -4.95 -4.65 -26.29
C PRO A 280 -3.51 -4.14 -26.21
N LEU A 281 -2.92 -3.76 -27.32
CA LEU A 281 -1.51 -3.33 -27.37
C LEU A 281 -1.29 -1.91 -26.86
N GLY A 282 -2.36 -1.14 -26.61
CA GLY A 282 -2.33 0.23 -26.11
C GLY A 282 -1.91 0.36 -24.64
N GLN A 283 -1.92 -0.72 -23.87
CA GLN A 283 -1.62 -0.74 -22.46
C GLN A 283 -0.16 -0.45 -22.11
N ALA A 284 0.05 0.09 -20.90
CA ALA A 284 1.34 0.43 -20.29
C ALA A 284 1.46 -0.19 -18.88
N CYS A 285 2.36 0.32 -18.05
CA CYS A 285 2.37 0.00 -16.61
C CYS A 285 1.02 0.38 -15.98
N CYS A 286 0.59 -0.38 -14.96
CA CYS A 286 -0.67 -0.06 -14.25
C CYS A 286 -0.60 1.23 -13.42
N GLY A 287 0.59 1.73 -13.09
CA GLY A 287 0.77 2.91 -12.24
C GLY A 287 0.94 2.61 -10.74
N CYS A 288 0.81 1.36 -10.33
CA CYS A 288 0.97 0.98 -8.93
C CYS A 288 2.30 1.44 -8.29
N PRO A 289 3.47 1.36 -8.96
CA PRO A 289 4.71 1.90 -8.41
C PRO A 289 4.65 3.42 -8.17
N ALA A 290 4.07 4.18 -9.11
CA ALA A 290 3.92 5.63 -8.97
C ALA A 290 2.96 5.97 -7.83
N THR A 291 1.79 5.32 -7.75
CA THR A 291 0.85 5.47 -6.65
C THR A 291 1.54 5.19 -5.32
N ASN A 292 2.19 4.04 -5.16
CA ASN A 292 2.84 3.65 -3.90
C ASN A 292 3.98 4.58 -3.46
N MET A 293 4.59 5.30 -4.39
CA MET A 293 5.62 6.30 -4.10
C MET A 293 5.06 7.72 -3.88
N GLY A 294 3.74 7.90 -4.05
CA GLY A 294 3.05 9.19 -3.89
C GLY A 294 3.12 10.07 -5.14
N ASP A 295 3.57 9.56 -6.28
CA ASP A 295 3.60 10.28 -7.56
C ASP A 295 2.26 10.14 -8.29
N THR A 296 1.26 10.86 -7.79
CA THR A 296 -0.10 10.83 -8.34
C THR A 296 -0.19 11.37 -9.76
N GLU A 297 0.72 12.24 -10.17
CA GLU A 297 0.75 12.77 -11.55
C GLU A 297 1.10 11.67 -12.55
N ASN A 298 2.18 10.93 -12.30
CA ASN A 298 2.57 9.82 -13.15
C ASN A 298 1.56 8.67 -13.09
N ALA A 299 1.02 8.36 -11.90
CA ALA A 299 -0.05 7.36 -11.76
C ALA A 299 -1.29 7.70 -12.60
N LYS A 300 -1.72 8.97 -12.59
CA LYS A 300 -2.83 9.45 -13.41
C LYS A 300 -2.52 9.36 -14.91
N LYS A 301 -1.32 9.75 -15.32
CA LYS A 301 -0.87 9.67 -16.71
C LYS A 301 -0.88 8.22 -17.24
N GLU A 302 -0.40 7.28 -16.43
CA GLU A 302 -0.43 5.85 -16.77
C GLU A 302 -1.87 5.31 -16.82
N ALA A 303 -2.74 5.74 -15.90
CA ALA A 303 -4.16 5.42 -15.94
C ALA A 303 -4.82 5.91 -17.22
N GLU A 304 -4.55 7.15 -17.66
CA GLU A 304 -5.08 7.70 -18.91
C GLU A 304 -4.65 6.89 -20.14
N ILE A 305 -3.39 6.48 -20.20
CA ILE A 305 -2.87 5.62 -21.26
C ILE A 305 -3.63 4.29 -21.29
N ASN A 306 -3.81 3.67 -20.13
CA ASN A 306 -4.47 2.37 -20.01
C ASN A 306 -5.97 2.45 -20.30
N ILE A 307 -6.69 3.47 -19.81
CA ILE A 307 -8.11 3.66 -20.08
C ILE A 307 -8.35 3.83 -21.60
N LYS A 308 -7.48 4.59 -22.28
CA LYS A 308 -7.57 4.77 -23.73
C LYS A 308 -7.16 3.52 -24.49
N GLY A 309 -6.13 2.82 -24.01
CA GLY A 309 -5.51 1.70 -24.72
C GLY A 309 -6.19 0.36 -24.51
N MET A 310 -6.97 0.20 -23.43
CA MET A 310 -7.71 -1.03 -23.14
C MET A 310 -9.05 -1.13 -23.87
N GLU A 311 -9.68 0.01 -24.22
CA GLU A 311 -10.98 0.02 -24.91
C GLU A 311 -11.99 -0.92 -24.22
N ALA A 312 -12.20 -0.71 -22.90
CA ALA A 312 -12.94 -1.63 -22.02
C ALA A 312 -14.36 -1.97 -22.53
N GLU A 313 -14.96 -1.08 -23.30
CA GLU A 313 -16.28 -1.27 -23.91
C GLU A 313 -16.37 -2.47 -24.86
N LYS A 314 -15.23 -2.94 -25.39
CA LYS A 314 -15.16 -4.06 -26.35
C LYS A 314 -15.16 -5.44 -25.67
N TYR A 315 -14.99 -5.48 -24.36
CA TYR A 315 -14.74 -6.72 -23.62
C TYR A 315 -15.77 -6.95 -22.53
N ASP A 316 -16.07 -8.22 -22.27
CA ASP A 316 -16.93 -8.61 -21.16
C ASP A 316 -16.18 -8.51 -19.82
N TYR A 317 -14.90 -8.91 -19.82
CA TYR A 317 -14.02 -8.89 -18.64
C TYR A 317 -12.62 -8.43 -19.03
N ILE A 318 -11.91 -7.87 -18.05
CA ILE A 318 -10.49 -7.54 -18.13
C ILE A 318 -9.78 -8.32 -17.03
N VAL A 319 -8.84 -9.19 -17.39
CA VAL A 319 -8.12 -10.00 -16.40
C VAL A 319 -6.66 -9.61 -16.29
N SER A 320 -6.16 -9.61 -15.08
CA SER A 320 -4.73 -9.51 -14.81
C SER A 320 -4.29 -10.67 -13.91
N ALA A 321 -3.13 -11.26 -14.24
CA ALA A 321 -2.48 -12.25 -13.38
C ALA A 321 -1.56 -11.60 -12.33
N CYS A 322 -1.72 -10.30 -12.10
CA CYS A 322 -0.99 -9.54 -11.09
C CYS A 322 -1.97 -8.82 -10.16
N PRO A 323 -2.11 -9.26 -8.89
CA PRO A 323 -3.06 -8.64 -7.95
C PRO A 323 -2.83 -7.14 -7.74
N SER A 324 -1.56 -6.69 -7.74
CA SER A 324 -1.25 -5.26 -7.65
C SER A 324 -1.76 -4.47 -8.85
N CYS A 325 -1.73 -5.05 -10.06
CA CYS A 325 -2.32 -4.42 -11.23
C CYS A 325 -3.83 -4.36 -11.12
N THR A 326 -4.49 -5.47 -10.73
CA THR A 326 -5.94 -5.50 -10.53
C THR A 326 -6.38 -4.45 -9.52
N HIS A 327 -5.73 -4.39 -8.36
CA HIS A 327 -6.01 -3.36 -7.35
C HIS A 327 -5.84 -1.95 -7.91
N GLN A 328 -4.77 -1.70 -8.65
CA GLN A 328 -4.51 -0.39 -9.24
C GLN A 328 -5.57 0.01 -10.28
N LEU A 329 -6.05 -0.93 -11.10
CA LEU A 329 -7.13 -0.68 -12.06
C LEU A 329 -8.43 -0.24 -11.36
N HIS A 330 -8.74 -0.82 -10.19
CA HIS A 330 -9.88 -0.40 -9.37
C HIS A 330 -9.71 1.00 -8.77
N LEU A 331 -8.49 1.50 -8.60
CA LEU A 331 -8.23 2.87 -8.13
C LEU A 331 -8.36 3.92 -9.24
N TYR A 332 -8.35 3.55 -10.51
CA TYR A 332 -8.37 4.53 -11.62
C TYR A 332 -9.48 5.59 -11.53
N PRO A 333 -10.73 5.24 -11.15
CA PRO A 333 -11.77 6.26 -11.01
C PRO A 333 -11.41 7.40 -10.06
N THR A 334 -10.63 7.11 -9.00
CA THR A 334 -10.25 8.11 -7.99
C THR A 334 -9.28 9.18 -8.50
N PHE A 335 -8.66 8.97 -9.66
CA PHE A 335 -7.76 9.95 -10.26
C PHE A 335 -8.46 11.02 -11.09
N PHE A 336 -9.75 10.88 -11.34
CA PHE A 336 -10.53 11.75 -12.23
C PHE A 336 -11.73 12.33 -11.50
N GLU A 337 -12.08 13.56 -11.87
CA GLU A 337 -13.25 14.25 -11.34
C GLU A 337 -14.54 13.52 -11.74
N GLU A 338 -15.42 13.31 -10.75
CA GLU A 338 -16.71 12.64 -10.96
C GLU A 338 -17.53 13.34 -12.04
N GLY A 339 -18.21 12.53 -12.86
CA GLY A 339 -19.04 13.02 -13.97
C GLY A 339 -18.30 13.30 -15.27
N THR A 340 -16.96 13.38 -15.24
CA THR A 340 -16.16 13.52 -16.47
C THR A 340 -16.20 12.26 -17.32
N GLU A 341 -15.98 12.39 -18.62
CA GLU A 341 -15.89 11.25 -19.54
C GLU A 341 -14.78 10.28 -19.15
N MET A 342 -13.66 10.81 -18.67
CA MET A 342 -12.53 9.99 -18.23
C MET A 342 -12.87 9.18 -16.96
N HIS A 343 -13.62 9.80 -16.02
CA HIS A 343 -14.10 9.09 -14.84
C HIS A 343 -15.05 7.93 -15.21
N LYS A 344 -15.99 8.16 -16.15
CA LYS A 344 -16.92 7.11 -16.61
C LYS A 344 -16.18 5.93 -17.24
N ARG A 345 -15.22 6.21 -18.13
CA ARG A 345 -14.39 5.17 -18.76
C ARG A 345 -13.49 4.45 -17.77
N ALA A 346 -12.93 5.18 -16.79
CA ALA A 346 -12.16 4.59 -15.69
C ALA A 346 -13.01 3.64 -14.86
N LYS A 347 -14.26 4.03 -14.58
CA LYS A 347 -15.20 3.20 -13.82
C LYS A 347 -15.60 1.95 -14.60
N GLU A 348 -15.91 2.08 -15.89
CA GLU A 348 -16.21 0.93 -16.74
C GLU A 348 -15.05 -0.06 -16.78
N LEU A 349 -13.81 0.42 -16.90
CA LEU A 349 -12.63 -0.43 -16.85
C LEU A 349 -12.50 -1.11 -15.49
N ALA A 350 -12.65 -0.37 -14.40
CA ALA A 350 -12.56 -0.88 -13.04
C ALA A 350 -13.63 -1.95 -12.73
N ASP A 351 -14.87 -1.72 -13.17
CA ASP A 351 -15.99 -2.65 -12.97
C ASP A 351 -15.80 -3.98 -13.71
N LYS A 352 -15.05 -3.97 -14.81
CA LYS A 352 -14.71 -5.16 -15.62
C LYS A 352 -13.36 -5.79 -15.25
N ALA A 353 -12.57 -5.17 -14.37
CA ALA A 353 -11.24 -5.63 -13.99
C ALA A 353 -11.30 -6.71 -12.90
N TYR A 354 -10.69 -7.85 -13.17
CA TYR A 354 -10.66 -9.01 -12.26
C TYR A 354 -9.25 -9.56 -12.09
N ASP A 355 -8.98 -10.09 -10.90
CA ASP A 355 -7.89 -11.05 -10.73
C ASP A 355 -8.22 -12.33 -11.52
N PHE A 356 -7.22 -12.86 -12.23
CA PHE A 356 -7.43 -14.02 -13.09
C PHE A 356 -7.98 -15.24 -12.33
N CYS A 357 -7.39 -15.56 -11.19
CA CYS A 357 -7.81 -16.74 -10.42
C CYS A 357 -9.26 -16.60 -9.93
N LYS A 358 -9.62 -15.39 -9.47
CA LYS A 358 -10.98 -15.08 -9.02
C LYS A 358 -11.99 -15.25 -10.14
N LEU A 359 -11.75 -14.62 -11.29
CA LEU A 359 -12.67 -14.70 -12.43
C LEU A 359 -12.80 -16.13 -12.96
N PHE A 360 -11.68 -16.85 -13.09
CA PHE A 360 -11.66 -18.23 -13.56
C PHE A 360 -12.48 -19.13 -12.66
N TYR A 361 -12.38 -18.98 -11.34
CA TYR A 361 -13.21 -19.69 -10.37
C TYR A 361 -14.68 -19.34 -10.50
N GLU A 362 -15.04 -18.06 -10.56
CA GLU A 362 -16.43 -17.58 -10.66
C GLU A 362 -17.12 -18.03 -11.95
N LEU A 363 -16.36 -18.19 -13.04
CA LEU A 363 -16.87 -18.70 -14.31
C LEU A 363 -16.90 -20.23 -14.41
N GLY A 364 -16.60 -20.94 -13.31
CA GLY A 364 -16.67 -22.39 -13.22
C GLY A 364 -15.48 -23.13 -13.84
N GLY A 365 -14.32 -22.48 -13.96
CA GLY A 365 -13.11 -23.05 -14.51
C GLY A 365 -12.36 -24.01 -13.58
N MET A 366 -12.70 -24.02 -12.28
CA MET A 366 -12.13 -24.96 -11.32
C MET A 366 -13.15 -26.01 -10.96
N SER A 367 -12.81 -27.31 -11.11
CA SER A 367 -13.60 -28.40 -10.58
C SER A 367 -13.21 -28.68 -9.13
N GLU A 368 -14.17 -29.06 -8.29
CA GLU A 368 -13.92 -29.53 -6.92
C GLU A 368 -13.28 -30.93 -6.90
N GLU A 369 -13.34 -31.65 -8.02
CA GLU A 369 -12.78 -33.00 -8.19
C GLU A 369 -11.35 -32.91 -8.72
N GLY A 370 -10.38 -33.05 -7.83
CA GLY A 370 -8.98 -33.32 -8.20
C GLY A 370 -8.77 -34.83 -8.54
N ASP A 371 -7.59 -35.17 -9.01
CA ASP A 371 -7.17 -36.56 -9.29
C ASP A 371 -7.01 -37.44 -8.02
N GLY A 372 -7.47 -36.96 -6.90
CA GLY A 372 -7.55 -37.68 -5.62
C GLY A 372 -6.22 -37.85 -4.88
N LYS A 373 -5.12 -37.31 -5.39
CA LYS A 373 -3.83 -37.35 -4.67
C LYS A 373 -3.65 -36.13 -3.80
N PRO A 374 -3.58 -36.26 -2.46
CA PRO A 374 -3.36 -35.13 -1.59
C PRO A 374 -1.94 -34.56 -1.78
N ILE A 375 -1.88 -33.29 -2.17
CA ILE A 375 -0.63 -32.53 -2.25
C ILE A 375 -0.53 -31.64 -1.02
N LYS A 376 0.62 -31.69 -0.32
CA LYS A 376 0.88 -30.73 0.76
C LYS A 376 1.23 -29.37 0.15
N VAL A 377 0.42 -28.38 0.47
CA VAL A 377 0.62 -27.00 0.05
C VAL A 377 0.72 -26.08 1.27
N THR A 378 1.43 -24.98 1.14
CA THR A 378 1.37 -23.86 2.06
C THR A 378 0.91 -22.64 1.31
N TYR A 379 0.08 -21.85 1.95
CA TYR A 379 -0.41 -20.59 1.40
C TYR A 379 0.37 -19.44 2.04
N HIS A 380 0.95 -18.58 1.22
CA HIS A 380 1.52 -17.31 1.68
C HIS A 380 0.42 -16.26 1.65
N ASP A 381 -0.12 -15.96 2.82
CA ASP A 381 -1.04 -14.83 2.98
C ASP A 381 -0.22 -13.54 2.88
N SER A 382 -0.23 -12.94 1.71
CA SER A 382 0.51 -11.70 1.47
C SER A 382 -0.14 -10.53 2.21
N CYS A 383 0.68 -9.60 2.66
CA CYS A 383 0.26 -8.39 3.38
C CYS A 383 -0.72 -7.53 2.59
#